data_7fdadb462829cda4d79dfe1568191116
#
_entry.id   7fdadb462829cda4d79dfe1568191116
#
_cell.length_a   1.000
_cell.length_b   1.000
_cell.length_c   1.000
_cell.angle_alpha   90.00
_cell.angle_beta   90.00
_cell.angle_gamma   90.00
#
_symmetry.space_group_name_H-M   'P 1'
#
loop_
_entity.id
_entity.type
_entity.pdbx_description
1 polymer ?
#
loop_
_entity_poly.entity_id
_entity_poly.type
_entity_poly.pdbx_seq_one_letter_code
_entity_poly.pdbx_strand_id
1 'polypeptide(L)'
;MNNDKFRTESDLLGSKEVPANALYGVQTTRAIENFHISGQLLSSYPYFIKGMAITKKAAAMANVEVGMITAQQGEAIVWACDQLLAGRYHDEFPIDMIQGGAGTSTNMAANEVIANLALEHMGYQRGQYEHCSPNDVVNASQSTNDAYPCAIHMALCLEHLDFMPRLEKMIEALDRKSREFAHVVKMGRTQLQDAVPMTLGQTFGGFADALRGELTNLRNSADEFLIVNMGATAIGTGICSKPGYSEACIKALRKITGWNITLADNLIEATSATTCMIQYSNAMKRLAIKVNKMCNDLRLLSSGPRCGLNEINLPERQPGSSIMPGKVNPVIPEVMNQVCYKVIGNDVCITLASDNGQLELNVMEPVIAYTLFESIHLLENGLDTLRTLCIDGIKANEDRCREMVEHSIGIVTMLNPIIGYKQSTKIAKEAAETGRGVYELVLEKGLLTKDQLDEILKPENMLQPVDLTLNK
;
A
#
# COMPACT_ATOMS: atom_id res chain seq x y z
N MET A 1 -23.76 10.15 -46.22
CA MET A 1 -22.34 10.25 -45.94
C MET A 1 -22.15 10.47 -44.43
N ASN A 2 -22.23 9.43 -43.61
CA ASN A 2 -21.82 9.46 -42.19
C ASN A 2 -21.82 8.05 -41.56
N ASN A 3 -21.73 6.97 -42.38
CA ASN A 3 -21.78 5.58 -41.91
C ASN A 3 -20.44 5.03 -41.37
N ASP A 4 -19.34 5.81 -41.45
CA ASP A 4 -18.01 5.32 -41.10
C ASP A 4 -17.60 5.62 -39.65
N LYS A 5 -18.49 6.22 -38.85
CA LYS A 5 -18.13 6.60 -37.47
C LYS A 5 -18.53 5.54 -36.41
N PHE A 6 -19.48 4.69 -36.71
CA PHE A 6 -20.01 3.67 -35.80
C PHE A 6 -20.18 2.34 -36.51
N ARG A 7 -20.06 1.26 -35.77
CA ARG A 7 -20.49 -0.09 -36.14
C ARG A 7 -21.61 -0.53 -35.23
N THR A 8 -22.56 -1.29 -35.77
CA THR A 8 -23.66 -1.85 -34.99
C THR A 8 -23.26 -3.19 -34.41
N GLU A 9 -23.32 -3.33 -33.09
CA GLU A 9 -23.15 -4.60 -32.39
C GLU A 9 -24.43 -4.94 -31.62
N SER A 10 -24.63 -6.23 -31.34
CA SER A 10 -25.85 -6.72 -30.66
C SER A 10 -25.49 -7.70 -29.56
N ASP A 11 -26.25 -7.64 -28.48
CA ASP A 11 -26.28 -8.61 -27.40
C ASP A 11 -27.71 -9.03 -27.06
N LEU A 12 -27.90 -9.77 -25.95
CA LEU A 12 -29.22 -10.23 -25.50
C LEU A 12 -30.25 -9.10 -25.32
N LEU A 13 -29.79 -7.87 -25.03
CA LEU A 13 -30.65 -6.70 -24.79
C LEU A 13 -30.93 -5.88 -26.08
N GLY A 14 -30.39 -6.30 -27.22
CA GLY A 14 -30.57 -5.64 -28.52
C GLY A 14 -29.34 -4.95 -29.04
N SER A 15 -29.51 -4.18 -30.12
CA SER A 15 -28.41 -3.54 -30.85
C SER A 15 -28.02 -2.18 -30.27
N LYS A 16 -26.74 -1.84 -30.40
CA LYS A 16 -26.19 -0.51 -30.10
C LYS A 16 -25.12 -0.11 -31.12
N GLU A 17 -24.99 1.20 -31.27
CA GLU A 17 -23.90 1.81 -32.03
C GLU A 17 -22.64 1.91 -31.17
N VAL A 18 -21.56 1.29 -31.64
CA VAL A 18 -20.24 1.33 -31.02
C VAL A 18 -19.31 2.16 -31.92
N PRO A 19 -18.46 3.06 -31.41
CA PRO A 19 -17.52 3.80 -32.25
C PRO A 19 -16.71 2.82 -33.13
N ALA A 20 -16.63 3.08 -34.42
CA ALA A 20 -16.00 2.16 -35.37
C ALA A 20 -14.52 1.88 -35.06
N ASN A 21 -13.83 2.88 -34.46
CA ASN A 21 -12.42 2.79 -34.08
C ASN A 21 -12.20 2.22 -32.66
N ALA A 22 -13.24 1.98 -31.85
CA ALA A 22 -13.10 1.39 -30.52
C ALA A 22 -12.78 -0.10 -30.61
N LEU A 23 -11.91 -0.60 -29.73
CA LEU A 23 -11.67 -2.02 -29.55
C LEU A 23 -12.70 -2.66 -28.63
N TYR A 24 -13.31 -1.89 -27.73
CA TYR A 24 -14.44 -2.38 -26.92
C TYR A 24 -15.70 -2.53 -27.77
N GLY A 25 -16.70 -3.23 -27.23
CA GLY A 25 -17.94 -3.58 -27.94
C GLY A 25 -19.19 -3.11 -27.22
N VAL A 26 -20.30 -3.80 -27.53
CA VAL A 26 -21.65 -3.44 -27.08
C VAL A 26 -21.83 -3.48 -25.57
N GLN A 27 -21.23 -4.46 -24.87
CA GLN A 27 -21.39 -4.60 -23.42
C GLN A 27 -20.61 -3.51 -22.68
N THR A 28 -19.41 -3.16 -23.14
CA THR A 28 -18.66 -2.01 -22.62
C THR A 28 -19.42 -0.71 -22.85
N THR A 29 -20.03 -0.51 -24.02
CA THR A 29 -20.87 0.66 -24.31
C THR A 29 -22.01 0.77 -23.30
N ARG A 30 -22.69 -0.34 -22.97
CA ARG A 30 -23.72 -0.34 -21.91
C ARG A 30 -23.15 0.00 -20.53
N ALA A 31 -21.99 -0.52 -20.19
CA ALA A 31 -21.32 -0.24 -18.92
C ALA A 31 -20.98 1.25 -18.78
N ILE A 32 -20.51 1.88 -19.85
CA ILE A 32 -20.25 3.33 -19.90
C ILE A 32 -21.55 4.12 -19.63
N GLU A 33 -22.67 3.69 -20.21
CA GLU A 33 -23.97 4.35 -19.99
C GLU A 33 -24.52 4.13 -18.58
N ASN A 34 -24.27 2.95 -17.98
CA ASN A 34 -24.85 2.57 -16.70
C ASN A 34 -24.10 3.15 -15.50
N PHE A 35 -22.77 3.30 -15.59
CA PHE A 35 -21.94 3.56 -14.43
C PHE A 35 -21.10 4.84 -14.61
N HIS A 36 -21.61 5.95 -14.07
CA HIS A 36 -20.96 7.24 -13.91
C HIS A 36 -20.89 7.57 -12.42
N ILE A 37 -20.11 6.81 -11.66
CA ILE A 37 -20.19 6.80 -10.19
C ILE A 37 -18.98 7.50 -9.57
N SER A 38 -17.78 6.96 -9.76
CA SER A 38 -16.56 7.47 -9.13
C SER A 38 -15.78 8.43 -10.02
N GLY A 39 -15.97 8.37 -11.33
CA GLY A 39 -15.13 9.06 -12.32
C GLY A 39 -13.73 8.47 -12.44
N GLN A 40 -13.43 7.37 -11.71
CA GLN A 40 -12.18 6.64 -11.82
C GLN A 40 -12.36 5.50 -12.82
N LEU A 41 -11.68 5.63 -13.96
CA LEU A 41 -11.82 4.67 -15.04
C LEU A 41 -10.80 3.54 -14.92
N LEU A 42 -11.17 2.35 -15.35
CA LEU A 42 -10.27 1.19 -15.38
C LEU A 42 -8.96 1.47 -16.15
N SER A 43 -9.01 2.31 -17.19
CA SER A 43 -7.83 2.78 -17.94
C SER A 43 -6.75 3.42 -17.07
N SER A 44 -7.10 3.94 -15.90
CA SER A 44 -6.16 4.52 -14.93
C SER A 44 -5.50 3.49 -14.01
N TYR A 45 -5.85 2.21 -14.14
CA TYR A 45 -5.35 1.09 -13.34
C TYR A 45 -4.60 0.05 -14.21
N PRO A 46 -3.38 0.39 -14.67
CA PRO A 46 -2.67 -0.43 -15.66
C PRO A 46 -2.37 -1.84 -15.17
N TYR A 47 -2.10 -2.04 -13.89
CA TYR A 47 -1.86 -3.37 -13.34
C TYR A 47 -3.12 -4.23 -13.32
N PHE A 48 -4.31 -3.63 -13.17
CA PHE A 48 -5.54 -4.39 -13.25
C PHE A 48 -5.82 -4.87 -14.70
N ILE A 49 -5.58 -4.03 -15.71
CA ILE A 49 -5.65 -4.45 -17.12
C ILE A 49 -4.64 -5.56 -17.41
N LYS A 50 -3.42 -5.45 -16.88
CA LYS A 50 -2.41 -6.52 -16.99
C LYS A 50 -2.84 -7.80 -16.27
N GLY A 51 -3.48 -7.70 -15.11
CA GLY A 51 -4.06 -8.84 -14.39
C GLY A 51 -5.12 -9.56 -15.22
N MET A 52 -6.03 -8.80 -15.86
CA MET A 52 -7.00 -9.34 -16.82
C MET A 52 -6.29 -10.02 -17.99
N ALA A 53 -5.26 -9.39 -18.57
CA ALA A 53 -4.52 -9.96 -19.70
C ALA A 53 -3.77 -11.26 -19.32
N ILE A 54 -3.16 -11.34 -18.13
CA ILE A 54 -2.53 -12.58 -17.62
C ILE A 54 -3.57 -13.69 -17.52
N THR A 55 -4.71 -13.41 -16.91
CA THR A 55 -5.79 -14.37 -16.71
C THR A 55 -6.37 -14.85 -18.03
N LYS A 56 -6.68 -13.95 -18.97
CA LYS A 56 -7.22 -14.31 -20.29
C LYS A 56 -6.21 -15.04 -21.16
N LYS A 57 -4.94 -14.69 -21.08
CA LYS A 57 -3.85 -15.41 -21.75
C LYS A 57 -3.74 -16.85 -21.23
N ALA A 58 -3.78 -17.05 -19.92
CA ALA A 58 -3.73 -18.36 -19.31
C ALA A 58 -4.95 -19.21 -19.68
N ALA A 59 -6.15 -18.62 -19.65
CA ALA A 59 -7.39 -19.27 -20.06
C ALA A 59 -7.35 -19.70 -21.53
N ALA A 60 -6.87 -18.87 -22.45
CA ALA A 60 -6.74 -19.21 -23.86
C ALA A 60 -5.77 -20.38 -24.07
N MET A 61 -4.60 -20.35 -23.41
CA MET A 61 -3.63 -21.46 -23.47
C MET A 61 -4.25 -22.77 -22.96
N ALA A 62 -4.96 -22.71 -21.83
CA ALA A 62 -5.65 -23.88 -21.27
C ALA A 62 -6.76 -24.41 -22.19
N ASN A 63 -7.57 -23.51 -22.75
CA ASN A 63 -8.66 -23.89 -23.67
C ASN A 63 -8.14 -24.55 -24.97
N VAL A 64 -6.98 -24.15 -25.48
CA VAL A 64 -6.30 -24.84 -26.57
C VAL A 64 -5.84 -26.24 -26.12
N GLU A 65 -5.22 -26.36 -24.94
CA GLU A 65 -4.69 -27.61 -24.39
C GLU A 65 -5.82 -28.66 -24.22
N VAL A 66 -7.01 -28.24 -23.73
CA VAL A 66 -8.16 -29.14 -23.57
C VAL A 66 -9.04 -29.24 -24.82
N GLY A 67 -8.68 -28.55 -25.90
CA GLY A 67 -9.40 -28.58 -27.16
C GLY A 67 -10.78 -27.90 -27.13
N MET A 68 -10.94 -26.82 -26.35
CA MET A 68 -12.17 -26.02 -26.29
C MET A 68 -12.21 -24.97 -27.39
N ILE A 69 -11.06 -24.36 -27.72
CA ILE A 69 -10.88 -23.42 -28.83
C ILE A 69 -9.79 -23.94 -29.78
N THR A 70 -9.74 -23.39 -30.99
CA THR A 70 -8.72 -23.76 -31.97
C THR A 70 -7.36 -23.17 -31.64
N ALA A 71 -6.28 -23.78 -32.12
CA ALA A 71 -4.93 -23.29 -31.97
C ALA A 71 -4.77 -21.85 -32.53
N GLN A 72 -5.38 -21.56 -33.71
CA GLN A 72 -5.34 -20.24 -34.32
C GLN A 72 -5.99 -19.16 -33.45
N GLN A 73 -7.18 -19.46 -32.89
CA GLN A 73 -7.86 -18.55 -31.96
C GLN A 73 -7.04 -18.33 -30.70
N GLY A 74 -6.47 -19.39 -30.13
CA GLY A 74 -5.62 -19.30 -28.94
C GLY A 74 -4.37 -18.45 -29.18
N GLU A 75 -3.67 -18.64 -30.33
CA GLU A 75 -2.51 -17.83 -30.70
C GLU A 75 -2.87 -16.34 -30.83
N ALA A 76 -3.98 -16.02 -31.48
CA ALA A 76 -4.44 -14.65 -31.66
C ALA A 76 -4.82 -13.98 -30.31
N ILE A 77 -5.49 -14.70 -29.40
CA ILE A 77 -5.82 -14.21 -28.05
C ILE A 77 -4.54 -13.97 -27.24
N VAL A 78 -3.59 -14.92 -27.28
CA VAL A 78 -2.30 -14.78 -26.60
C VAL A 78 -1.56 -13.54 -27.10
N TRP A 79 -1.49 -13.32 -28.43
CA TRP A 79 -0.91 -12.12 -29.01
C TRP A 79 -1.62 -10.84 -28.54
N ALA A 80 -2.96 -10.81 -28.52
CA ALA A 80 -3.73 -9.67 -28.04
C ALA A 80 -3.45 -9.36 -26.57
N CYS A 81 -3.40 -10.38 -25.71
CA CYS A 81 -3.03 -10.22 -24.30
C CYS A 81 -1.60 -9.67 -24.15
N ASP A 82 -0.65 -10.08 -25.00
CA ASP A 82 0.72 -9.57 -24.97
C ASP A 82 0.78 -8.07 -25.30
N GLN A 83 -0.11 -7.56 -26.16
CA GLN A 83 -0.23 -6.12 -26.40
C GLN A 83 -0.66 -5.37 -25.13
N LEU A 84 -1.65 -5.89 -24.41
CA LEU A 84 -2.12 -5.31 -23.14
C LEU A 84 -1.02 -5.38 -22.04
N LEU A 85 -0.29 -6.48 -21.96
CA LEU A 85 0.84 -6.65 -21.03
C LEU A 85 1.96 -5.65 -21.32
N ALA A 86 2.16 -5.30 -22.59
CA ALA A 86 3.12 -4.28 -23.02
C ALA A 86 2.64 -2.83 -22.75
N GLY A 87 1.45 -2.65 -22.13
CA GLY A 87 0.88 -1.34 -21.81
C GLY A 87 0.18 -0.65 -22.98
N ARG A 88 -0.14 -1.36 -24.04
CA ARG A 88 -0.87 -0.81 -25.19
C ARG A 88 -2.37 -0.94 -25.00
N TYR A 89 -3.16 -0.04 -25.59
CA TYR A 89 -4.63 -0.07 -25.62
C TYR A 89 -5.32 -0.02 -24.24
N HIS A 90 -4.64 0.51 -23.22
CA HIS A 90 -5.25 0.67 -21.90
C HIS A 90 -6.36 1.71 -21.88
N ASP A 91 -6.32 2.68 -22.80
CA ASP A 91 -7.37 3.68 -23.05
C ASP A 91 -8.69 3.08 -23.59
N GLU A 92 -8.66 1.84 -24.07
CA GLU A 92 -9.84 1.11 -24.54
C GLU A 92 -10.67 0.47 -23.38
N PHE A 93 -10.38 0.84 -22.13
CA PHE A 93 -11.10 0.42 -20.93
C PHE A 93 -11.78 1.62 -20.22
N PRO A 94 -12.70 2.34 -20.88
CA PRO A 94 -13.31 3.58 -20.37
C PRO A 94 -14.50 3.33 -19.43
N ILE A 95 -14.43 2.33 -18.57
CA ILE A 95 -15.49 1.95 -17.62
C ILE A 95 -15.11 2.36 -16.20
N ASP A 96 -16.14 2.75 -15.42
CA ASP A 96 -15.96 3.16 -14.02
C ASP A 96 -15.56 1.97 -13.15
N MET A 97 -14.66 2.19 -12.20
CA MET A 97 -14.24 1.16 -11.24
C MET A 97 -15.34 0.74 -10.28
N ILE A 98 -16.31 1.62 -9.97
CA ILE A 98 -17.49 1.31 -9.16
C ILE A 98 -18.62 0.87 -10.09
N GLN A 99 -18.89 -0.43 -10.10
CA GLN A 99 -19.85 -1.06 -11.01
C GLN A 99 -20.61 -2.19 -10.32
N GLY A 100 -21.88 -2.36 -10.65
CA GLY A 100 -22.67 -3.54 -10.25
C GLY A 100 -22.37 -4.74 -11.15
N GLY A 101 -22.78 -5.94 -10.71
CA GLY A 101 -22.64 -7.18 -11.49
C GLY A 101 -21.35 -7.94 -11.26
N ALA A 102 -20.74 -7.80 -10.06
CA ALA A 102 -19.57 -8.58 -9.64
C ALA A 102 -18.36 -8.51 -10.60
N GLY A 103 -18.20 -7.37 -11.31
CA GLY A 103 -17.08 -7.18 -12.24
C GLY A 103 -17.38 -7.64 -13.68
N THR A 104 -18.63 -8.00 -14.02
CA THR A 104 -18.98 -8.44 -15.38
C THR A 104 -18.63 -7.40 -16.44
N SER A 105 -18.84 -6.12 -16.17
CA SER A 105 -18.48 -5.05 -17.11
C SER A 105 -16.98 -5.04 -17.42
N THR A 106 -16.13 -5.21 -16.41
CA THR A 106 -14.67 -5.32 -16.58
C THR A 106 -14.28 -6.58 -17.33
N ASN A 107 -14.85 -7.74 -16.97
CA ASN A 107 -14.58 -8.99 -17.66
C ASN A 107 -14.96 -8.91 -19.15
N MET A 108 -16.12 -8.33 -19.44
CA MET A 108 -16.59 -8.21 -20.83
C MET A 108 -15.81 -7.15 -21.61
N ALA A 109 -15.40 -6.04 -20.99
CA ALA A 109 -14.51 -5.07 -21.64
C ALA A 109 -13.19 -5.75 -22.07
N ALA A 110 -12.59 -6.56 -21.20
CA ALA A 110 -11.40 -7.34 -21.56
C ALA A 110 -11.69 -8.33 -22.69
N ASN A 111 -12.81 -9.05 -22.63
CA ASN A 111 -13.19 -9.99 -23.68
C ASN A 111 -13.38 -9.31 -25.04
N GLU A 112 -14.07 -8.16 -25.09
CA GLU A 112 -14.34 -7.41 -26.31
C GLU A 112 -13.05 -6.82 -26.90
N VAL A 113 -12.21 -6.17 -26.08
CA VAL A 113 -10.93 -5.61 -26.52
C VAL A 113 -10.01 -6.72 -27.04
N ILE A 114 -9.87 -7.82 -26.31
CA ILE A 114 -9.03 -8.96 -26.73
C ILE A 114 -9.59 -9.61 -28.02
N ALA A 115 -10.91 -9.79 -28.12
CA ALA A 115 -11.54 -10.36 -29.33
C ALA A 115 -11.26 -9.50 -30.56
N ASN A 116 -11.44 -8.18 -30.47
CA ASN A 116 -11.21 -7.29 -31.60
C ASN A 116 -9.71 -7.21 -31.98
N LEU A 117 -8.80 -7.21 -31.03
CA LEU A 117 -7.36 -7.30 -31.29
C LEU A 117 -7.01 -8.65 -31.96
N ALA A 118 -7.58 -9.76 -31.48
CA ALA A 118 -7.36 -11.08 -32.07
C ALA A 118 -7.92 -11.16 -33.50
N LEU A 119 -9.10 -10.60 -33.76
CA LEU A 119 -9.69 -10.49 -35.11
C LEU A 119 -8.77 -9.76 -36.06
N GLU A 120 -8.27 -8.56 -35.66
CA GLU A 120 -7.32 -7.79 -36.50
C GLU A 120 -6.03 -8.59 -36.75
N HIS A 121 -5.50 -9.27 -35.75
CA HIS A 121 -4.30 -10.11 -35.90
C HIS A 121 -4.51 -11.28 -36.91
N MET A 122 -5.72 -11.83 -36.93
CA MET A 122 -6.09 -12.87 -37.91
C MET A 122 -6.49 -12.33 -39.30
N GLY A 123 -6.49 -10.98 -39.49
CA GLY A 123 -6.84 -10.36 -40.75
C GLY A 123 -8.34 -10.08 -40.96
N TYR A 124 -9.14 -10.11 -39.91
CA TYR A 124 -10.55 -9.77 -39.89
C TYR A 124 -10.82 -8.36 -39.42
N GLN A 125 -12.04 -7.87 -39.59
CA GLN A 125 -12.48 -6.56 -39.10
C GLN A 125 -13.04 -6.68 -37.65
N ARG A 126 -13.00 -5.58 -36.91
CA ARG A 126 -13.65 -5.48 -35.60
C ARG A 126 -15.13 -5.82 -35.71
N GLY A 127 -15.64 -6.54 -34.73
CA GLY A 127 -17.04 -6.97 -34.69
C GLY A 127 -17.37 -8.21 -35.50
N GLN A 128 -16.43 -8.79 -36.28
CA GLN A 128 -16.65 -10.07 -36.97
C GLN A 128 -16.53 -11.28 -36.04
N TYR A 129 -17.37 -11.29 -35.01
CA TYR A 129 -17.32 -12.22 -33.88
C TYR A 129 -17.57 -13.68 -34.20
N GLU A 130 -18.03 -14.00 -35.45
CA GLU A 130 -18.11 -15.36 -35.96
C GLU A 130 -16.74 -16.04 -36.02
N HIS A 131 -15.64 -15.30 -36.07
CA HIS A 131 -14.28 -15.85 -36.09
C HIS A 131 -13.61 -15.86 -34.70
N CYS A 132 -13.92 -14.89 -33.84
CA CYS A 132 -13.43 -14.81 -32.45
C CYS A 132 -14.44 -14.03 -31.56
N SER A 133 -15.41 -14.79 -31.01
CA SER A 133 -16.44 -14.21 -30.15
C SER A 133 -15.88 -13.83 -28.78
N PRO A 134 -16.23 -12.65 -28.21
CA PRO A 134 -15.90 -12.31 -26.83
C PRO A 134 -16.43 -13.33 -25.81
N ASN A 135 -17.66 -13.84 -26.02
CA ASN A 135 -18.31 -14.78 -25.11
C ASN A 135 -17.85 -16.22 -25.32
N ASP A 136 -17.93 -16.73 -26.59
CA ASP A 136 -17.79 -18.16 -26.86
C ASP A 136 -16.33 -18.58 -27.05
N VAL A 137 -15.42 -17.63 -27.35
CA VAL A 137 -14.01 -17.91 -27.62
C VAL A 137 -13.10 -17.29 -26.54
N VAL A 138 -13.11 -15.96 -26.34
CA VAL A 138 -12.25 -15.32 -25.35
C VAL A 138 -12.65 -15.69 -23.93
N ASN A 139 -13.95 -15.76 -23.64
CA ASN A 139 -14.50 -16.16 -22.35
C ASN A 139 -14.81 -17.67 -22.23
N ALA A 140 -14.38 -18.49 -23.19
CA ALA A 140 -14.62 -19.94 -23.15
C ALA A 140 -14.15 -20.55 -21.81
N SER A 141 -14.94 -21.47 -21.26
CA SER A 141 -14.69 -22.15 -19.97
C SER A 141 -14.57 -21.22 -18.75
N GLN A 142 -15.01 -19.99 -18.83
CA GLN A 142 -14.90 -18.99 -17.75
C GLN A 142 -16.27 -18.44 -17.35
N SER A 143 -16.36 -18.01 -16.10
CA SER A 143 -17.33 -17.03 -15.61
C SER A 143 -16.59 -15.75 -15.23
N THR A 144 -17.29 -14.64 -15.07
CA THR A 144 -16.73 -13.49 -14.36
C THR A 144 -16.29 -13.89 -12.95
N ASN A 145 -17.00 -14.84 -12.34
CA ASN A 145 -16.83 -15.23 -10.93
C ASN A 145 -15.51 -15.98 -10.64
N ASP A 146 -14.80 -16.45 -11.66
CA ASP A 146 -13.46 -17.01 -11.52
C ASP A 146 -12.38 -16.14 -12.21
N ALA A 147 -12.69 -15.63 -13.40
CA ALA A 147 -11.73 -14.81 -14.16
C ALA A 147 -11.46 -13.44 -13.53
N TYR A 148 -12.47 -12.79 -12.95
CA TYR A 148 -12.35 -11.47 -12.36
C TYR A 148 -11.53 -11.47 -11.05
N PRO A 149 -11.85 -12.31 -10.04
CA PRO A 149 -11.01 -12.39 -8.83
C PRO A 149 -9.58 -12.88 -9.15
N CYS A 150 -9.40 -13.83 -10.07
CA CYS A 150 -8.06 -14.23 -10.52
C CYS A 150 -7.29 -13.03 -11.09
N ALA A 151 -7.93 -12.18 -11.90
CA ALA A 151 -7.31 -10.98 -12.44
C ALA A 151 -6.97 -9.94 -11.35
N ILE A 152 -7.82 -9.79 -10.33
CA ILE A 152 -7.52 -8.96 -9.16
C ILE A 152 -6.28 -9.48 -8.44
N HIS A 153 -6.20 -10.80 -8.19
CA HIS A 153 -5.03 -11.41 -7.55
C HIS A 153 -3.74 -11.16 -8.35
N MET A 154 -3.78 -11.36 -9.67
CA MET A 154 -2.61 -11.09 -10.53
C MET A 154 -2.22 -9.61 -10.50
N ALA A 155 -3.19 -8.71 -10.51
CA ALA A 155 -2.95 -7.27 -10.42
C ALA A 155 -2.34 -6.88 -9.08
N LEU A 156 -2.88 -7.39 -7.97
CA LEU A 156 -2.36 -7.13 -6.62
C LEU A 156 -0.94 -7.68 -6.42
N CYS A 157 -0.61 -8.82 -7.02
CA CYS A 157 0.77 -9.31 -7.06
C CYS A 157 1.71 -8.32 -7.78
N LEU A 158 1.29 -7.76 -8.93
CA LEU A 158 2.09 -6.78 -9.67
C LEU A 158 2.26 -5.48 -8.88
N GLU A 159 1.18 -4.95 -8.30
CA GLU A 159 1.20 -3.78 -7.42
C GLU A 159 2.12 -4.01 -6.21
N HIS A 160 2.01 -5.17 -5.57
CA HIS A 160 2.86 -5.52 -4.43
C HIS A 160 4.36 -5.50 -4.79
N LEU A 161 4.72 -6.03 -5.96
CA LEU A 161 6.10 -6.05 -6.43
C LEU A 161 6.67 -4.64 -6.68
N ASP A 162 5.84 -3.68 -7.09
CA ASP A 162 6.25 -2.28 -7.28
C ASP A 162 6.26 -1.49 -5.96
N PHE A 163 5.33 -1.82 -5.06
CA PHE A 163 5.19 -1.17 -3.75
C PHE A 163 6.35 -1.48 -2.78
N MET A 164 6.75 -2.76 -2.68
CA MET A 164 7.72 -3.20 -1.66
C MET A 164 9.07 -2.47 -1.72
N PRO A 165 9.68 -2.23 -2.89
CA PRO A 165 10.93 -1.47 -2.97
C PRO A 165 10.83 -0.04 -2.45
N ARG A 166 9.63 0.60 -2.50
CA ARG A 166 9.42 1.96 -1.97
C ARG A 166 9.43 1.96 -0.45
N LEU A 167 8.80 0.97 0.17
CA LEU A 167 8.87 0.78 1.62
C LEU A 167 10.30 0.44 2.09
N GLU A 168 11.02 -0.40 1.36
CA GLU A 168 12.42 -0.73 1.65
C GLU A 168 13.30 0.53 1.61
N LYS A 169 13.18 1.36 0.57
CA LYS A 169 13.90 2.64 0.46
C LYS A 169 13.57 3.62 1.60
N MET A 170 12.32 3.63 2.07
CA MET A 170 11.94 4.43 3.24
C MET A 170 12.68 3.94 4.50
N ILE A 171 12.71 2.64 4.74
CA ILE A 171 13.41 2.03 5.88
C ILE A 171 14.91 2.36 5.82
N GLU A 172 15.54 2.21 4.63
CA GLU A 172 16.95 2.57 4.43
C GLU A 172 17.21 4.06 4.73
N ALA A 173 16.31 4.96 4.35
CA ALA A 173 16.42 6.38 4.65
C ALA A 173 16.38 6.65 6.15
N LEU A 174 15.48 5.99 6.87
CA LEU A 174 15.39 6.07 8.34
C LEU A 174 16.64 5.49 9.02
N ASP A 175 17.18 4.37 8.53
CA ASP A 175 18.45 3.79 9.01
C ASP A 175 19.64 4.74 8.80
N ARG A 176 19.68 5.44 7.65
CA ARG A 176 20.70 6.48 7.43
C ARG A 176 20.59 7.60 8.46
N LYS A 177 19.37 8.10 8.73
CA LYS A 177 19.13 9.13 9.73
C LYS A 177 19.42 8.63 11.15
N SER A 178 19.15 7.38 11.46
CA SER A 178 19.51 6.76 12.74
C SER A 178 21.04 6.81 12.97
N ARG A 179 21.83 6.47 11.97
CA ARG A 179 23.30 6.56 12.05
C ARG A 179 23.79 8.00 12.08
N GLU A 180 23.23 8.89 11.26
CA GLU A 180 23.57 10.32 11.22
C GLU A 180 23.36 11.00 12.57
N PHE A 181 22.30 10.68 13.27
CA PHE A 181 21.93 11.30 14.55
C PHE A 181 22.30 10.45 15.78
N ALA A 182 23.15 9.44 15.63
CA ALA A 182 23.53 8.54 16.74
C ALA A 182 24.20 9.25 17.92
N HIS A 183 24.86 10.37 17.65
CA HIS A 183 25.56 11.18 18.66
C HIS A 183 24.70 12.29 19.26
N VAL A 184 23.51 12.55 18.73
CA VAL A 184 22.65 13.67 19.16
C VAL A 184 21.82 13.23 20.35
N VAL A 185 22.23 13.63 21.56
CA VAL A 185 21.49 13.34 22.80
C VAL A 185 20.28 14.25 22.89
N LYS A 186 19.15 13.70 23.26
CA LYS A 186 17.87 14.39 23.47
C LYS A 186 17.12 13.84 24.68
N MET A 187 16.14 14.59 25.16
CA MET A 187 15.22 14.09 26.18
C MET A 187 14.17 13.18 25.56
N GLY A 188 14.10 11.94 26.03
CA GLY A 188 13.00 11.03 25.73
C GLY A 188 11.73 11.46 26.49
N ARG A 189 10.56 11.25 25.89
CA ARG A 189 9.27 11.63 26.48
C ARG A 189 8.29 10.46 26.48
N THR A 190 7.55 10.33 27.57
CA THR A 190 6.38 9.47 27.68
C THR A 190 5.20 10.33 28.13
N GLN A 191 4.03 10.17 27.50
CA GLN A 191 2.85 11.01 27.74
C GLN A 191 3.15 12.52 27.54
N LEU A 192 4.10 12.85 26.64
CA LEU A 192 4.63 14.18 26.38
C LEU A 192 5.37 14.84 27.56
N GLN A 193 5.63 14.09 28.63
CA GLN A 193 6.42 14.53 29.77
C GLN A 193 7.86 14.03 29.67
N ASP A 194 8.80 14.80 30.22
CA ASP A 194 10.20 14.39 30.26
C ASP A 194 10.36 13.04 30.96
N ALA A 195 11.12 12.15 30.35
CA ALA A 195 11.41 10.85 30.92
C ALA A 195 12.92 10.69 31.19
N VAL A 196 13.64 10.10 30.25
CA VAL A 196 15.09 9.87 30.39
C VAL A 196 15.81 10.27 29.10
N PRO A 197 17.10 10.57 29.14
CA PRO A 197 17.90 10.84 27.95
C PRO A 197 17.93 9.63 26.99
N MET A 198 17.97 9.93 25.71
CA MET A 198 18.18 9.01 24.59
C MET A 198 18.86 9.73 23.44
N THR A 199 19.19 9.05 22.34
CA THR A 199 19.63 9.75 21.14
C THR A 199 18.50 9.95 20.12
N LEU A 200 18.62 11.00 19.32
CA LEU A 200 17.76 11.21 18.17
C LEU A 200 17.93 10.04 17.15
N GLY A 201 19.14 9.48 17.04
CA GLY A 201 19.40 8.29 16.24
C GLY A 201 18.58 7.08 16.69
N GLN A 202 18.42 6.87 18.00
CA GLN A 202 17.52 5.81 18.52
C GLN A 202 16.06 6.05 18.15
N THR A 203 15.60 7.29 18.09
CA THR A 203 14.24 7.63 17.64
C THR A 203 14.04 7.19 16.18
N PHE A 204 14.97 7.55 15.28
CA PHE A 204 14.88 7.16 13.85
C PHE A 204 15.07 5.65 13.64
N GLY A 205 15.94 4.99 14.42
CA GLY A 205 16.09 3.53 14.42
C GLY A 205 14.78 2.84 14.81
N GLY A 206 14.10 3.35 15.84
CA GLY A 206 12.78 2.86 16.24
C GLY A 206 11.72 3.00 15.15
N PHE A 207 11.75 4.08 14.37
CA PHE A 207 10.89 4.24 13.19
C PHE A 207 11.22 3.21 12.10
N ALA A 208 12.51 3.02 11.80
CA ALA A 208 12.96 2.02 10.82
C ALA A 208 12.50 0.61 11.20
N ASP A 209 12.70 0.20 12.45
CA ASP A 209 12.33 -1.13 12.94
C ASP A 209 10.81 -1.35 12.96
N ALA A 210 10.05 -0.31 13.30
CA ALA A 210 8.60 -0.36 13.23
C ALA A 210 8.11 -0.67 11.82
N LEU A 211 8.72 -0.06 10.78
CA LEU A 211 8.34 -0.31 9.39
C LEU A 211 8.91 -1.65 8.86
N ARG A 212 10.10 -2.05 9.30
CA ARG A 212 10.73 -3.32 8.90
C ARG A 212 9.86 -4.53 9.24
N GLY A 213 9.19 -4.50 10.38
CA GLY A 213 8.23 -5.54 10.76
C GLY A 213 7.03 -5.66 9.79
N GLU A 214 6.69 -4.59 9.06
CA GLU A 214 5.58 -4.63 8.09
C GLU A 214 5.99 -5.22 6.73
N LEU A 215 7.29 -5.25 6.38
CA LEU A 215 7.76 -5.94 5.17
C LEU A 215 7.34 -7.42 5.18
N THR A 216 7.63 -8.12 6.28
CA THR A 216 7.26 -9.54 6.42
C THR A 216 5.74 -9.72 6.41
N ASN A 217 5.01 -8.85 7.12
CA ASN A 217 3.56 -8.93 7.17
C ASN A 217 2.91 -8.73 5.79
N LEU A 218 3.36 -7.77 5.02
CA LEU A 218 2.87 -7.51 3.65
C LEU A 218 3.21 -8.66 2.71
N ARG A 219 4.43 -9.20 2.77
CA ARG A 219 4.83 -10.37 1.95
C ARG A 219 3.95 -11.58 2.23
N ASN A 220 3.78 -11.93 3.52
CA ASN A 220 2.94 -13.08 3.89
C ASN A 220 1.48 -12.87 3.46
N SER A 221 0.96 -11.65 3.52
CA SER A 221 -0.40 -11.35 3.07
C SER A 221 -0.54 -11.40 1.55
N ALA A 222 0.50 -11.00 0.81
CA ALA A 222 0.49 -11.05 -0.65
C ALA A 222 0.62 -12.49 -1.19
N ASP A 223 1.27 -13.40 -0.45
CA ASP A 223 1.38 -14.81 -0.83
C ASP A 223 0.01 -15.49 -0.97
N GLU A 224 -1.02 -15.01 -0.26
CA GLU A 224 -2.39 -15.51 -0.38
C GLU A 224 -3.01 -15.24 -1.76
N PHE A 225 -2.56 -14.20 -2.48
CA PHE A 225 -3.01 -13.94 -3.86
C PHE A 225 -2.52 -14.99 -4.86
N LEU A 226 -1.55 -15.81 -4.50
CA LEU A 226 -1.08 -16.92 -5.34
C LEU A 226 -2.03 -18.13 -5.33
N ILE A 227 -3.07 -18.10 -4.50
CA ILE A 227 -4.13 -19.10 -4.47
C ILE A 227 -5.31 -18.54 -5.26
N VAL A 228 -5.70 -19.21 -6.35
CA VAL A 228 -6.75 -18.74 -7.26
C VAL A 228 -7.86 -19.77 -7.45
N ASN A 229 -9.04 -19.30 -7.87
CA ASN A 229 -10.20 -20.13 -8.14
C ASN A 229 -10.44 -20.38 -9.65
N MET A 230 -9.41 -20.23 -10.49
CA MET A 230 -9.55 -20.31 -11.96
C MET A 230 -10.01 -21.69 -12.42
N GLY A 231 -11.12 -21.70 -13.18
CA GLY A 231 -11.84 -22.92 -13.57
C GLY A 231 -13.01 -23.28 -12.66
N ALA A 232 -13.26 -22.50 -11.59
CA ALA A 232 -14.45 -22.62 -10.75
C ALA A 232 -15.74 -22.38 -11.54
N THR A 233 -15.66 -21.56 -12.58
CA THR A 233 -16.78 -21.07 -13.38
C THR A 233 -17.80 -20.32 -12.51
N ALA A 234 -19.09 -20.66 -12.56
CA ALA A 234 -20.15 -19.87 -11.95
C ALA A 234 -20.11 -19.86 -10.41
N ILE A 235 -19.90 -21.02 -9.77
CA ILE A 235 -20.04 -21.22 -8.32
C ILE A 235 -19.00 -22.18 -7.72
N GLY A 236 -17.96 -22.55 -8.44
CA GLY A 236 -16.94 -23.49 -7.96
C GLY A 236 -17.08 -24.94 -8.44
N THR A 237 -18.08 -25.24 -9.25
CA THR A 237 -18.32 -26.62 -9.74
C THR A 237 -17.64 -26.94 -11.07
N GLY A 238 -17.07 -25.94 -11.75
CA GLY A 238 -16.42 -26.10 -13.04
C GLY A 238 -17.37 -26.41 -14.21
N ILE A 239 -18.68 -26.15 -14.06
CA ILE A 239 -19.66 -26.40 -15.11
C ILE A 239 -19.33 -25.60 -16.38
N CYS A 240 -19.57 -26.18 -17.56
CA CYS A 240 -19.25 -25.60 -18.88
C CYS A 240 -17.73 -25.53 -19.19
N SER A 241 -16.86 -26.08 -18.39
CA SER A 241 -15.45 -26.31 -18.72
C SER A 241 -15.21 -27.79 -19.07
N LYS A 242 -14.07 -28.07 -19.72
CA LYS A 242 -13.65 -29.46 -19.98
C LYS A 242 -12.79 -29.99 -18.82
N PRO A 243 -12.78 -31.31 -18.57
CA PRO A 243 -11.86 -31.91 -17.60
C PRO A 243 -10.42 -31.52 -17.87
N GLY A 244 -9.67 -31.17 -16.80
CA GLY A 244 -8.29 -30.73 -16.90
C GLY A 244 -8.10 -29.23 -17.17
N TYR A 245 -9.18 -28.47 -17.35
CA TYR A 245 -9.07 -27.03 -17.64
C TYR A 245 -8.42 -26.23 -16.49
N SER A 246 -8.84 -26.46 -15.25
CA SER A 246 -8.29 -25.75 -14.10
C SER A 246 -6.80 -25.98 -13.93
N GLU A 247 -6.35 -27.22 -14.04
CA GLU A 247 -4.93 -27.60 -13.96
C GLU A 247 -4.13 -26.98 -15.12
N ALA A 248 -4.68 -26.95 -16.32
CA ALA A 248 -4.07 -26.32 -17.48
C ALA A 248 -3.96 -24.79 -17.28
N CYS A 249 -4.96 -24.15 -16.68
CA CYS A 249 -4.91 -22.72 -16.29
C CYS A 249 -3.78 -22.44 -15.29
N ILE A 250 -3.66 -23.21 -14.22
CA ILE A 250 -2.59 -23.05 -13.23
C ILE A 250 -1.21 -23.22 -13.85
N LYS A 251 -1.04 -24.25 -14.71
CA LYS A 251 0.20 -24.45 -15.46
C LYS A 251 0.54 -23.25 -16.35
N ALA A 252 -0.46 -22.70 -17.04
CA ALA A 252 -0.30 -21.51 -17.88
C ALA A 252 0.03 -20.25 -17.06
N LEU A 253 -0.68 -19.99 -15.96
CA LEU A 253 -0.42 -18.87 -15.06
C LEU A 253 1.02 -18.90 -14.52
N ARG A 254 1.47 -20.07 -14.04
CA ARG A 254 2.87 -20.27 -13.61
C ARG A 254 3.87 -19.97 -14.71
N LYS A 255 3.58 -20.43 -15.95
CA LYS A 255 4.46 -20.18 -17.10
C LYS A 255 4.54 -18.70 -17.48
N ILE A 256 3.43 -17.97 -17.39
CA ILE A 256 3.35 -16.56 -17.76
C ILE A 256 4.03 -15.67 -16.71
N THR A 257 3.80 -15.95 -15.43
CA THR A 257 4.20 -15.08 -14.33
C THR A 257 5.53 -15.47 -13.68
N GLY A 258 5.89 -16.74 -13.72
CA GLY A 258 6.99 -17.31 -12.94
C GLY A 258 6.66 -17.50 -11.46
N TRP A 259 5.43 -17.21 -11.03
CA TRP A 259 4.99 -17.31 -9.63
C TRP A 259 4.48 -18.71 -9.29
N ASN A 260 4.56 -19.08 -8.01
CA ASN A 260 4.07 -20.39 -7.53
C ASN A 260 2.55 -20.38 -7.29
N ILE A 261 1.77 -20.09 -8.32
CA ILE A 261 0.31 -20.02 -8.25
C ILE A 261 -0.25 -21.43 -8.04
N THR A 262 -1.25 -21.55 -7.17
CA THR A 262 -1.95 -22.80 -6.86
C THR A 262 -3.45 -22.64 -7.03
N LEU A 263 -4.12 -23.75 -7.32
CA LEU A 263 -5.57 -23.81 -7.27
C LEU A 263 -6.03 -23.91 -5.83
N ALA A 264 -7.11 -23.23 -5.46
CA ALA A 264 -7.73 -23.36 -4.15
C ALA A 264 -8.26 -24.80 -3.93
N ASP A 265 -8.14 -25.30 -2.72
CA ASP A 265 -8.59 -26.65 -2.35
C ASP A 265 -10.10 -26.82 -2.50
N ASN A 266 -10.87 -25.78 -2.19
CA ASN A 266 -12.33 -25.75 -2.33
C ASN A 266 -12.73 -24.55 -3.21
N LEU A 267 -13.05 -24.81 -4.47
CA LEU A 267 -13.43 -23.78 -5.43
C LEU A 267 -14.77 -23.11 -5.13
N ILE A 268 -15.67 -23.76 -4.39
CA ILE A 268 -16.96 -23.16 -3.98
C ILE A 268 -16.70 -22.08 -2.92
N GLU A 269 -15.89 -22.39 -1.91
CA GLU A 269 -15.48 -21.42 -0.91
C GLU A 269 -14.70 -20.26 -1.56
N ALA A 270 -13.69 -20.57 -2.38
CA ALA A 270 -12.83 -19.59 -3.01
C ALA A 270 -13.54 -18.66 -4.02
N THR A 271 -14.73 -19.03 -4.50
CA THR A 271 -15.55 -18.19 -5.40
C THR A 271 -16.34 -17.13 -4.61
N SER A 272 -16.61 -17.36 -3.33
CA SER A 272 -17.34 -16.41 -2.46
C SER A 272 -16.42 -15.67 -1.48
N ALA A 273 -15.24 -16.22 -1.19
CA ALA A 273 -14.34 -15.66 -0.20
C ALA A 273 -13.51 -14.49 -0.73
N THR A 274 -13.37 -13.46 0.10
CA THR A 274 -12.50 -12.30 -0.13
C THR A 274 -11.43 -12.16 0.96
N THR A 275 -11.11 -13.26 1.65
CA THR A 275 -10.25 -13.29 2.84
C THR A 275 -8.85 -12.74 2.58
N CYS A 276 -8.22 -13.12 1.47
CA CYS A 276 -6.90 -12.61 1.09
C CYS A 276 -6.89 -11.08 0.88
N MET A 277 -7.97 -10.52 0.35
CA MET A 277 -8.12 -9.08 0.14
C MET A 277 -8.25 -8.32 1.46
N ILE A 278 -9.03 -8.87 2.44
CA ILE A 278 -9.12 -8.34 3.80
C ILE A 278 -7.76 -8.40 4.48
N GLN A 279 -7.05 -9.52 4.37
CA GLN A 279 -5.74 -9.73 4.99
C GLN A 279 -4.74 -8.71 4.50
N TYR A 280 -4.66 -8.48 3.20
CA TYR A 280 -3.77 -7.48 2.62
C TYR A 280 -4.16 -6.04 3.01
N SER A 281 -5.46 -5.72 3.03
CA SER A 281 -5.99 -4.44 3.51
C SER A 281 -5.59 -4.18 4.97
N ASN A 282 -5.72 -5.18 5.85
CA ASN A 282 -5.27 -5.09 7.23
C ASN A 282 -3.76 -4.84 7.35
N ALA A 283 -2.94 -5.47 6.50
CA ALA A 283 -1.50 -5.24 6.48
C ALA A 283 -1.17 -3.79 6.09
N MET A 284 -1.84 -3.25 5.06
CA MET A 284 -1.71 -1.84 4.66
C MET A 284 -2.17 -0.87 5.75
N LYS A 285 -3.30 -1.16 6.42
CA LYS A 285 -3.77 -0.37 7.57
C LYS A 285 -2.75 -0.34 8.71
N ARG A 286 -2.14 -1.49 9.05
CA ARG A 286 -1.10 -1.55 10.08
C ARG A 286 0.11 -0.69 9.71
N LEU A 287 0.56 -0.75 8.45
CA LEU A 287 1.61 0.12 7.93
C LEU A 287 1.21 1.60 8.06
N ALA A 288 0.01 1.95 7.59
CA ALA A 288 -0.50 3.32 7.66
C ALA A 288 -0.52 3.86 9.09
N ILE A 289 -0.95 3.07 10.09
CA ILE A 289 -0.95 3.46 11.50
C ILE A 289 0.47 3.79 11.99
N LYS A 290 1.47 2.99 11.63
CA LYS A 290 2.87 3.21 12.03
C LYS A 290 3.46 4.44 11.37
N VAL A 291 3.23 4.63 10.07
CA VAL A 291 3.67 5.82 9.33
C VAL A 291 2.97 7.07 9.86
N ASN A 292 1.69 7.00 10.18
CA ASN A 292 0.92 8.10 10.76
C ASN A 292 1.52 8.54 12.11
N LYS A 293 1.83 7.59 12.98
CA LYS A 293 2.50 7.88 14.27
C LYS A 293 3.85 8.57 14.06
N MET A 294 4.67 8.06 13.14
CA MET A 294 5.95 8.68 12.80
C MET A 294 5.77 10.13 12.31
N CYS A 295 4.81 10.38 11.45
CA CYS A 295 4.53 11.74 10.94
C CYS A 295 4.05 12.68 12.06
N ASN A 296 3.24 12.20 13.00
CA ASN A 296 2.83 12.98 14.16
C ASN A 296 4.03 13.37 15.04
N ASP A 297 4.96 12.44 15.27
CA ASP A 297 6.18 12.72 16.00
C ASP A 297 7.08 13.72 15.26
N LEU A 298 7.28 13.57 13.95
CA LEU A 298 8.07 14.52 13.15
C LEU A 298 7.50 15.93 13.22
N ARG A 299 6.17 16.07 13.16
CA ARG A 299 5.49 17.36 13.30
C ARG A 299 5.69 17.97 14.68
N LEU A 300 5.64 17.16 15.74
CA LEU A 300 5.84 17.59 17.10
C LEU A 300 7.31 17.97 17.36
N LEU A 301 8.26 17.12 16.96
CA LEU A 301 9.70 17.36 17.13
C LEU A 301 10.18 18.62 16.38
N SER A 302 9.57 18.97 15.26
CA SER A 302 9.88 20.16 14.45
C SER A 302 9.08 21.41 14.85
N SER A 303 8.23 21.31 15.86
CA SER A 303 7.35 22.42 16.25
C SER A 303 8.11 23.65 16.75
N GLY A 304 7.60 24.84 16.46
CA GLY A 304 8.19 26.10 16.90
C GLY A 304 8.43 27.05 15.72
N PRO A 305 9.67 27.62 15.56
CA PRO A 305 10.95 27.22 16.18
C PRO A 305 11.20 27.74 17.60
N ARG A 306 10.52 28.80 18.05
CA ARG A 306 10.83 29.43 19.37
C ARG A 306 9.93 28.95 20.51
N CYS A 307 8.65 28.63 20.18
CA CYS A 307 7.64 28.29 21.19
C CYS A 307 7.25 26.79 21.11
N GLY A 308 8.10 25.95 20.55
CA GLY A 308 7.89 24.50 20.44
C GLY A 308 9.14 23.71 20.81
N LEU A 309 9.15 22.41 20.45
CA LEU A 309 10.28 21.53 20.78
C LEU A 309 11.52 21.90 19.97
N ASN A 310 11.36 22.06 18.66
CA ASN A 310 12.45 22.46 17.76
C ASN A 310 13.70 21.55 17.88
N GLU A 311 13.50 20.25 18.03
CA GLU A 311 14.61 19.29 18.11
C GLU A 311 15.17 18.94 16.72
N ILE A 312 14.32 19.07 15.67
CA ILE A 312 14.69 18.83 14.28
C ILE A 312 14.15 19.96 13.39
N ASN A 313 14.81 20.13 12.24
CA ASN A 313 14.31 20.96 11.15
C ASN A 313 13.91 20.08 9.98
N LEU A 314 12.69 20.25 9.49
CA LEU A 314 12.21 19.62 8.26
C LEU A 314 12.58 20.52 7.06
N PRO A 315 12.79 19.94 5.86
CA PRO A 315 12.98 20.74 4.64
C PRO A 315 11.78 21.64 4.36
N GLU A 316 12.05 22.91 4.11
CA GLU A 316 11.04 23.89 3.71
C GLU A 316 10.53 23.56 2.30
N ARG A 317 9.19 23.49 2.11
CA ARG A 317 8.58 23.11 0.83
C ARG A 317 7.69 24.18 0.21
N GLN A 318 7.08 25.00 1.06
CA GLN A 318 6.23 26.10 0.61
C GLN A 318 6.05 27.13 1.73
N PRO A 319 5.70 28.40 1.42
CA PRO A 319 5.27 29.35 2.40
C PRO A 319 4.09 28.80 3.21
N GLY A 320 4.16 28.91 4.54
CA GLY A 320 3.19 28.27 5.44
C GLY A 320 1.95 29.10 5.73
N SER A 321 1.90 30.35 5.27
CA SER A 321 0.79 31.26 5.58
C SER A 321 0.70 32.39 4.57
N SER A 322 -0.52 32.79 4.24
CA SER A 322 -0.79 33.98 3.44
C SER A 322 -0.75 35.29 4.22
N ILE A 323 -0.72 35.22 5.58
CA ILE A 323 -0.80 36.39 6.47
C ILE A 323 0.39 36.48 7.44
N MET A 324 1.13 35.39 7.69
CA MET A 324 2.26 35.34 8.63
C MET A 324 3.58 35.19 7.85
N PRO A 325 4.33 36.28 7.59
CA PRO A 325 5.59 36.16 6.84
C PRO A 325 6.59 35.27 7.58
N GLY A 326 7.31 34.43 6.86
CA GLY A 326 8.34 33.55 7.39
C GLY A 326 7.83 32.29 8.12
N LYS A 327 6.52 32.06 8.19
CA LYS A 327 5.97 30.81 8.72
C LYS A 327 6.12 29.69 7.69
N VAL A 328 6.71 28.56 8.11
CA VAL A 328 6.81 27.32 7.33
C VAL A 328 6.15 26.19 8.09
N ASN A 329 5.29 25.44 7.44
CA ASN A 329 4.55 24.32 8.03
C ASN A 329 5.15 22.98 7.59
N PRO A 330 4.97 21.90 8.41
CA PRO A 330 5.45 20.56 8.10
C PRO A 330 4.51 19.83 7.10
N VAL A 331 4.30 20.43 5.91
CA VAL A 331 3.25 20.01 4.96
C VAL A 331 3.44 18.59 4.42
N ILE A 332 4.66 18.06 4.37
CA ILE A 332 4.92 16.70 3.89
C ILE A 332 4.46 15.65 4.91
N PRO A 333 4.81 15.71 6.20
CA PRO A 333 4.18 14.86 7.21
C PRO A 333 2.66 15.04 7.28
N GLU A 334 2.12 16.24 7.07
CA GLU A 334 0.67 16.49 7.08
C GLU A 334 -0.05 15.77 5.94
N VAL A 335 0.45 15.85 4.71
CA VAL A 335 -0.16 15.12 3.59
C VAL A 335 -0.06 13.61 3.79
N MET A 336 1.05 13.11 4.37
CA MET A 336 1.19 11.69 4.69
C MET A 336 0.21 11.24 5.77
N ASN A 337 -0.10 12.08 6.77
CA ASN A 337 -1.18 11.80 7.72
C ASN A 337 -2.52 11.62 7.00
N GLN A 338 -2.85 12.48 6.02
CA GLN A 338 -4.09 12.37 5.24
C GLN A 338 -4.14 11.09 4.41
N VAL A 339 -3.02 10.70 3.78
CA VAL A 339 -2.88 9.40 3.11
C VAL A 339 -3.19 8.26 4.07
N CYS A 340 -2.59 8.28 5.26
CA CYS A 340 -2.82 7.24 6.28
C CYS A 340 -4.30 7.18 6.71
N TYR A 341 -4.94 8.33 6.92
CA TYR A 341 -6.38 8.36 7.28
C TYR A 341 -7.25 7.77 6.18
N LYS A 342 -6.94 8.07 4.91
CA LYS A 342 -7.69 7.53 3.78
C LYS A 342 -7.54 6.02 3.69
N VAL A 343 -6.32 5.47 3.84
CA VAL A 343 -6.05 4.03 3.84
C VAL A 343 -6.76 3.31 4.99
N ILE A 344 -6.78 3.90 6.19
CA ILE A 344 -7.52 3.35 7.34
C ILE A 344 -9.03 3.35 7.06
N GLY A 345 -9.57 4.40 6.46
CA GLY A 345 -10.97 4.47 6.06
C GLY A 345 -11.33 3.46 4.95
N ASN A 346 -10.43 3.24 4.02
CA ASN A 346 -10.57 2.25 2.95
C ASN A 346 -10.68 0.82 3.48
N ASP A 347 -9.93 0.47 4.53
CA ASP A 347 -10.03 -0.83 5.19
C ASP A 347 -11.43 -1.08 5.78
N VAL A 348 -12.09 -0.05 6.30
CA VAL A 348 -13.49 -0.17 6.75
C VAL A 348 -14.42 -0.47 5.57
N CYS A 349 -14.23 0.19 4.43
CA CYS A 349 -15.01 -0.07 3.22
C CYS A 349 -14.83 -1.52 2.75
N ILE A 350 -13.59 -2.02 2.69
CA ILE A 350 -13.29 -3.40 2.30
C ILE A 350 -13.91 -4.39 3.26
N THR A 351 -13.82 -4.14 4.58
CA THR A 351 -14.44 -4.99 5.61
C THR A 351 -15.95 -5.11 5.41
N LEU A 352 -16.65 -3.98 5.22
CA LEU A 352 -18.10 -3.97 4.99
C LEU A 352 -18.49 -4.69 3.69
N ALA A 353 -17.74 -4.46 2.61
CA ALA A 353 -17.99 -5.09 1.33
C ALA A 353 -17.77 -6.60 1.38
N SER A 354 -16.75 -7.04 2.12
CA SER A 354 -16.45 -8.46 2.31
C SER A 354 -17.49 -9.16 3.17
N ASP A 355 -18.00 -8.50 4.22
CA ASP A 355 -19.07 -9.02 5.10
C ASP A 355 -20.41 -9.18 4.37
N ASN A 356 -20.64 -8.43 3.32
CA ASN A 356 -21.90 -8.44 2.56
C ASN A 356 -21.97 -9.47 1.42
N GLY A 357 -21.02 -10.40 1.31
CA GLY A 357 -21.13 -11.56 0.43
C GLY A 357 -22.33 -12.44 0.82
N GLN A 358 -23.02 -12.99 -0.19
CA GLN A 358 -24.19 -13.84 0.04
C GLN A 358 -24.06 -15.12 -0.78
N LEU A 359 -24.28 -16.26 -0.11
CA LEU A 359 -24.25 -17.59 -0.73
C LEU A 359 -22.92 -17.83 -1.45
N GLU A 360 -22.95 -18.21 -2.72
CA GLU A 360 -21.82 -18.72 -3.48
C GLU A 360 -20.99 -17.63 -4.19
N LEU A 361 -21.28 -16.32 -3.94
CA LEU A 361 -20.54 -15.21 -4.56
C LEU A 361 -20.55 -13.94 -3.70
N ASN A 362 -19.42 -13.27 -3.62
CA ASN A 362 -19.38 -11.88 -3.14
C ASN A 362 -19.46 -10.92 -4.35
N VAL A 363 -20.61 -10.26 -4.51
CA VAL A 363 -20.85 -9.33 -5.62
C VAL A 363 -20.20 -7.95 -5.43
N MET A 364 -19.55 -7.70 -4.29
CA MET A 364 -18.93 -6.42 -3.94
C MET A 364 -17.42 -6.35 -4.31
N GLU A 365 -16.88 -7.36 -4.96
CA GLU A 365 -15.49 -7.37 -5.42
C GLU A 365 -15.04 -6.11 -6.17
N PRO A 366 -15.85 -5.45 -7.03
CA PRO A 366 -15.43 -4.22 -7.70
C PRO A 366 -15.00 -3.10 -6.74
N VAL A 367 -15.77 -2.84 -5.69
CA VAL A 367 -15.41 -1.81 -4.71
C VAL A 367 -14.23 -2.26 -3.84
N ILE A 368 -14.10 -3.55 -3.55
CA ILE A 368 -12.94 -4.10 -2.84
C ILE A 368 -11.66 -3.87 -3.65
N ALA A 369 -11.66 -4.27 -4.92
CA ALA A 369 -10.52 -4.11 -5.82
C ALA A 369 -10.13 -2.63 -5.98
N TYR A 370 -11.10 -1.77 -6.30
CA TYR A 370 -10.87 -0.33 -6.42
C TYR A 370 -10.22 0.27 -5.18
N THR A 371 -10.76 -0.05 -4.00
CA THR A 371 -10.31 0.49 -2.72
C THR A 371 -8.91 -0.03 -2.34
N LEU A 372 -8.57 -1.28 -2.70
CA LEU A 372 -7.23 -1.82 -2.52
C LEU A 372 -6.21 -1.10 -3.42
N PHE A 373 -6.48 -0.96 -4.72
CA PHE A 373 -5.60 -0.26 -5.64
C PHE A 373 -5.42 1.21 -5.24
N GLU A 374 -6.48 1.89 -4.86
CA GLU A 374 -6.40 3.27 -4.33
C GLU A 374 -5.46 3.34 -3.11
N SER A 375 -5.58 2.39 -2.17
CA SER A 375 -4.76 2.35 -0.96
C SER A 375 -3.28 2.12 -1.27
N ILE A 376 -2.97 1.22 -2.20
CA ILE A 376 -1.59 0.95 -2.63
C ILE A 376 -1.00 2.21 -3.28
N HIS A 377 -1.68 2.81 -4.27
CA HIS A 377 -1.23 4.02 -4.95
C HIS A 377 -0.99 5.19 -3.98
N LEU A 378 -1.89 5.38 -3.01
CA LEU A 378 -1.73 6.43 -2.00
C LEU A 378 -0.49 6.19 -1.13
N LEU A 379 -0.26 4.96 -0.69
CA LEU A 379 0.91 4.61 0.13
C LEU A 379 2.21 4.71 -0.68
N GLU A 380 2.24 4.25 -1.92
CA GLU A 380 3.39 4.35 -2.80
C GLU A 380 3.87 5.79 -2.97
N ASN A 381 2.96 6.64 -3.44
CA ASN A 381 3.25 8.04 -3.70
C ASN A 381 3.53 8.80 -2.40
N GLY A 382 2.81 8.47 -1.32
CA GLY A 382 2.99 9.05 0.00
C GLY A 382 4.36 8.72 0.60
N LEU A 383 4.80 7.47 0.53
CA LEU A 383 6.11 7.03 1.04
C LEU A 383 7.26 7.67 0.24
N ASP A 384 7.19 7.72 -1.09
CA ASP A 384 8.21 8.37 -1.90
C ASP A 384 8.28 9.88 -1.62
N THR A 385 7.12 10.54 -1.50
CA THR A 385 7.02 11.95 -1.14
C THR A 385 7.61 12.20 0.26
N LEU A 386 7.22 11.42 1.25
CA LEU A 386 7.71 11.55 2.63
C LEU A 386 9.24 11.33 2.70
N ARG A 387 9.76 10.32 2.00
CA ARG A 387 11.19 10.04 1.96
C ARG A 387 11.97 11.17 1.31
N THR A 388 11.64 11.50 0.06
CA THR A 388 12.46 12.41 -0.76
C THR A 388 12.32 13.86 -0.37
N LEU A 389 11.12 14.26 0.06
CA LEU A 389 10.82 15.66 0.36
C LEU A 389 10.89 16.00 1.87
N CYS A 390 11.00 14.98 2.74
CA CYS A 390 11.09 15.21 4.19
C CYS A 390 12.27 14.45 4.79
N ILE A 391 12.22 13.11 4.91
CA ILE A 391 13.17 12.31 5.70
C ILE A 391 14.62 12.55 5.28
N ASP A 392 14.92 12.48 3.97
CA ASP A 392 16.29 12.62 3.45
C ASP A 392 16.93 13.98 3.83
N GLY A 393 16.14 15.01 3.99
CA GLY A 393 16.62 16.37 4.28
C GLY A 393 16.47 16.84 5.73
N ILE A 394 16.03 16.00 6.67
CA ILE A 394 15.92 16.35 8.10
C ILE A 394 17.30 16.68 8.66
N LYS A 395 17.37 17.75 9.48
CA LYS A 395 18.55 18.16 10.25
C LYS A 395 18.22 18.19 11.73
N ALA A 396 19.16 17.77 12.57
CA ALA A 396 19.04 17.89 14.02
C ALA A 396 19.40 19.30 14.49
N ASN A 397 18.70 19.80 15.52
CA ASN A 397 19.09 20.98 16.30
C ASN A 397 19.80 20.51 17.56
N GLU A 398 21.09 20.15 17.43
CA GLU A 398 21.88 19.50 18.46
C GLU A 398 21.96 20.30 19.74
N ASP A 399 22.22 21.63 19.63
CA ASP A 399 22.29 22.53 20.79
C ASP A 399 20.95 22.60 21.54
N ARG A 400 19.82 22.62 20.79
CA ARG A 400 18.49 22.62 21.40
C ARG A 400 18.19 21.30 22.10
N CYS A 401 18.56 20.18 21.51
CA CYS A 401 18.43 18.87 22.12
C CYS A 401 19.23 18.77 23.42
N ARG A 402 20.49 19.25 23.40
CA ARG A 402 21.39 19.28 24.57
C ARG A 402 20.84 20.19 25.67
N GLU A 403 20.45 21.42 25.36
CA GLU A 403 19.86 22.37 26.29
C GLU A 403 18.67 21.75 27.05
N MET A 404 17.77 21.07 26.34
CA MET A 404 16.62 20.41 26.96
C MET A 404 17.01 19.29 27.91
N VAL A 405 18.06 18.53 27.62
CA VAL A 405 18.57 17.48 28.52
C VAL A 405 19.17 18.13 29.79
N GLU A 406 20.02 19.13 29.61
CA GLU A 406 20.71 19.81 30.71
C GLU A 406 19.73 20.48 31.69
N HIS A 407 18.62 21.02 31.18
CA HIS A 407 17.61 21.67 32.00
C HIS A 407 16.50 20.75 32.51
N SER A 408 16.48 19.48 32.07
CA SER A 408 15.43 18.55 32.49
C SER A 408 15.66 18.03 33.91
N ILE A 409 14.57 17.97 34.65
CA ILE A 409 14.57 17.29 35.97
C ILE A 409 14.74 15.77 35.79
N GLY A 410 14.41 15.23 34.62
CA GLY A 410 14.47 13.81 34.28
C GLY A 410 15.86 13.18 34.43
N ILE A 411 16.93 13.97 34.32
CA ILE A 411 18.32 13.50 34.53
C ILE A 411 18.56 12.96 35.95
N VAL A 412 17.77 13.36 36.93
CA VAL A 412 17.86 12.82 38.29
C VAL A 412 17.64 11.31 38.34
N THR A 413 16.92 10.75 37.38
CA THR A 413 16.68 9.31 37.28
C THR A 413 17.98 8.52 37.11
N MET A 414 18.97 9.09 36.41
CA MET A 414 20.30 8.47 36.24
C MET A 414 21.07 8.39 37.56
N LEU A 415 20.73 9.21 38.54
CA LEU A 415 21.38 9.23 39.84
C LEU A 415 20.75 8.26 40.83
N ASN A 416 19.54 7.71 40.57
CA ASN A 416 18.83 6.81 41.46
C ASN A 416 19.67 5.61 41.94
N PRO A 417 20.44 4.88 41.08
CA PRO A 417 21.24 3.77 41.54
C PRO A 417 22.35 4.16 42.53
N ILE A 418 22.76 5.41 42.55
CA ILE A 418 23.92 5.90 43.28
C ILE A 418 23.51 6.62 44.54
N ILE A 419 22.63 7.62 44.47
CA ILE A 419 22.19 8.43 45.61
C ILE A 419 20.89 7.92 46.27
N GLY A 420 20.24 6.96 45.63
CA GLY A 420 19.00 6.34 46.08
C GLY A 420 17.74 7.14 45.75
N TYR A 421 16.62 6.46 45.53
CA TYR A 421 15.34 7.03 45.09
C TYR A 421 14.85 8.18 46.01
N LYS A 422 15.00 8.02 47.33
CA LYS A 422 14.56 9.03 48.32
C LYS A 422 15.30 10.38 48.18
N GLN A 423 16.61 10.32 47.92
CA GLN A 423 17.39 11.55 47.69
C GLN A 423 17.09 12.16 46.33
N SER A 424 16.99 11.32 45.29
CA SER A 424 16.60 11.75 43.95
C SER A 424 15.24 12.45 43.96
N THR A 425 14.25 11.93 44.70
CA THR A 425 12.95 12.61 44.85
C THR A 425 13.04 13.97 45.48
N LYS A 426 13.92 14.16 46.52
CA LYS A 426 14.12 15.47 47.15
C LYS A 426 14.73 16.45 46.18
N ILE A 427 15.77 16.04 45.41
CA ILE A 427 16.41 16.86 44.39
C ILE A 427 15.41 17.26 43.30
N ALA A 428 14.63 16.30 42.78
CA ALA A 428 13.62 16.57 41.77
C ALA A 428 12.57 17.59 42.25
N LYS A 429 12.09 17.43 43.46
CA LYS A 429 11.13 18.38 44.06
C LYS A 429 11.70 19.78 44.18
N GLU A 430 12.91 19.90 44.73
CA GLU A 430 13.58 21.19 44.88
C GLU A 430 13.89 21.86 43.56
N ALA A 431 14.33 21.10 42.55
CA ALA A 431 14.54 21.58 41.19
C ALA A 431 13.22 22.12 40.58
N ALA A 432 12.11 21.43 40.78
CA ALA A 432 10.80 21.87 40.30
C ALA A 432 10.29 23.14 41.00
N GLU A 433 10.50 23.25 42.30
CA GLU A 433 10.05 24.39 43.11
C GLU A 433 10.91 25.65 42.91
N THR A 434 12.22 25.48 42.67
CA THR A 434 13.18 26.60 42.62
C THR A 434 13.60 26.98 41.21
N GLY A 435 13.33 26.14 40.20
CA GLY A 435 13.81 26.30 38.82
C GLY A 435 15.32 26.07 38.68
N ARG A 436 16.00 25.54 39.69
CA ARG A 436 17.44 25.25 39.65
C ARG A 436 17.75 23.91 38.97
N GLY A 437 18.91 23.84 38.37
CA GLY A 437 19.36 22.61 37.71
C GLY A 437 19.65 21.46 38.69
N VAL A 438 19.32 20.23 38.31
CA VAL A 438 19.63 19.01 39.08
C VAL A 438 21.13 18.91 39.34
N TYR A 439 21.97 19.23 38.35
CA TYR A 439 23.43 19.21 38.45
C TYR A 439 23.94 20.07 39.58
N GLU A 440 23.49 21.34 39.65
CA GLU A 440 23.88 22.32 40.68
C GLU A 440 23.45 21.86 42.07
N LEU A 441 22.20 21.40 42.22
CA LEU A 441 21.66 20.96 43.50
C LEU A 441 22.39 19.74 44.07
N VAL A 442 22.81 18.80 43.21
CA VAL A 442 23.57 17.61 43.62
C VAL A 442 24.96 18.00 44.14
N LEU A 443 25.64 18.93 43.47
CA LEU A 443 26.95 19.41 43.89
C LEU A 443 26.87 20.25 45.21
N GLU A 444 25.92 21.16 45.30
CA GLU A 444 25.76 22.00 46.51
C GLU A 444 25.48 21.19 47.77
N LYS A 445 24.68 20.08 47.59
CA LYS A 445 24.37 19.22 48.73
C LYS A 445 25.48 18.17 49.01
N GLY A 446 26.57 18.20 48.25
CA GLY A 446 27.69 17.28 48.44
C GLY A 446 27.33 15.81 48.24
N LEU A 447 26.30 15.51 47.45
CA LEU A 447 25.85 14.14 47.19
C LEU A 447 26.79 13.37 46.28
N LEU A 448 27.40 14.07 45.31
CA LEU A 448 28.39 13.56 44.37
C LEU A 448 29.46 14.63 44.13
N THR A 449 30.68 14.22 43.80
CA THR A 449 31.70 15.13 43.30
C THR A 449 31.44 15.55 41.87
N LYS A 450 32.06 16.62 41.40
CA LYS A 450 31.97 17.07 40.01
C LYS A 450 32.37 15.96 39.05
N ASP A 451 33.51 15.31 39.29
CA ASP A 451 34.04 14.25 38.41
C ASP A 451 33.11 13.03 38.36
N GLN A 452 32.49 12.66 39.51
CA GLN A 452 31.51 11.58 39.56
C GLN A 452 30.23 11.93 38.74
N LEU A 453 29.74 13.17 38.91
CA LEU A 453 28.54 13.59 38.21
C LEU A 453 28.76 13.72 36.70
N ASP A 454 29.93 14.27 36.31
CA ASP A 454 30.32 14.35 34.89
C ASP A 454 30.44 12.97 34.27
N GLU A 455 30.98 11.98 35.01
CA GLU A 455 31.07 10.59 34.54
C GLU A 455 29.70 9.95 34.36
N ILE A 456 28.79 10.08 35.33
CA ILE A 456 27.45 9.51 35.31
C ILE A 456 26.63 10.08 34.13
N LEU A 457 26.75 11.39 33.93
CA LEU A 457 26.00 12.13 32.92
C LEU A 457 26.66 12.14 31.54
N LYS A 458 27.70 11.34 31.32
CA LYS A 458 28.19 11.10 29.95
C LYS A 458 27.11 10.51 29.10
N PRO A 459 26.96 10.95 27.84
CA PRO A 459 25.96 10.42 26.93
C PRO A 459 25.96 8.89 26.84
N GLU A 460 27.14 8.26 26.80
CA GLU A 460 27.33 6.82 26.71
C GLU A 460 26.68 6.05 27.87
N ASN A 461 26.71 6.67 29.08
CA ASN A 461 26.18 6.08 30.31
C ASN A 461 24.67 6.30 30.46
N MET A 462 24.08 7.19 29.67
CA MET A 462 22.65 7.51 29.71
C MET A 462 21.81 6.67 28.72
N LEU A 463 22.44 5.99 27.75
CA LEU A 463 21.77 5.38 26.60
C LEU A 463 21.49 3.88 26.74
N GLN A 464 22.10 3.24 27.72
CA GLN A 464 22.01 1.78 27.96
C GLN A 464 22.24 1.47 29.45
N PRO A 465 21.84 0.27 29.92
CA PRO A 465 22.18 -0.16 31.26
C PRO A 465 23.69 -0.20 31.46
N VAL A 466 24.20 0.52 32.45
CA VAL A 466 25.62 0.55 32.80
C VAL A 466 25.75 0.28 34.30
N ASP A 467 26.72 -0.56 34.67
CA ASP A 467 27.09 -0.76 36.07
C ASP A 467 28.02 0.39 36.51
N LEU A 468 27.40 1.43 37.08
CA LEU A 468 28.11 2.61 37.60
C LEU A 468 28.57 2.35 39.05
N THR A 469 29.41 1.36 39.28
CA THR A 469 30.10 1.19 40.54
C THR A 469 31.14 2.31 40.67
N LEU A 470 30.74 3.41 41.35
CA LEU A 470 31.70 4.43 41.77
C LEU A 470 32.65 3.75 42.75
N ASN A 471 33.93 3.65 42.40
CA ASN A 471 34.95 3.26 43.34
C ASN A 471 34.85 4.20 44.56
N LYS A 472 34.50 3.66 45.71
CA LYS A 472 34.39 4.36 46.99
C LYS A 472 35.73 4.89 47.44
#